data_301ee4a8020c02f1604ba757f6152e3c
#
_entry.id   301ee4a8020c02f1604ba757f6152e3c
#
_cell.length_a   1.000
_cell.length_b   1.000
_cell.length_c   1.000
_cell.angle_alpha   90.00
_cell.angle_beta   90.00
_cell.angle_gamma   90.00
#
_symmetry.space_group_name_H-M   'P 1'
#
loop_
_entity.id
_entity.type
_entity.pdbx_description
1 polymer ?
#
loop_
_entity_poly.entity_id
_entity_poly.type
_entity_poly.pdbx_seq_one_letter_code
_entity_poly.pdbx_strand_id
1 'polypeptide(L)'
;MNLIFTCGGTAGHINPAIAVANMMKERFPDCRILFIGASGHMEEKLVPQAGYELKCLPGSGLSRGKNLAALKQNIHAVRCVLNAVKACKRIFREFQPDAVIGTGGYASFPALQAAQSMGIPTCVHESNALPGLTTKLAANKADKVLVAFEESVPYYKHPERVEVVGMPVRREFIFTDKEQARKKLGLDSRPLVVSAFGSNGAKVMNETVAGLFRLEKEAGFPFRHIHATGRFGWEWMPDLVRSQGVDPDAEESIDLREYIYDMANVMSAADVIISRAGASTCNEIGACGIPCILIPSPNVTNNHQEKNARMLADHEAAVLILEKDCTPQKLYDEITALLSDGPRQEQMRRRLREMVRLDAAERICDIVEALCKR
;
A
#
# COMPACT_ATOMS: atom_id res chain seq x y z
N MET A 1 9.63 -11.06 24.20
CA MET A 1 10.17 -10.37 23.02
C MET A 1 9.45 -9.04 22.84
N ASN A 2 10.21 -7.95 22.69
CA ASN A 2 9.67 -6.60 22.52
C ASN A 2 10.10 -6.07 21.16
N LEU A 3 9.15 -5.77 20.29
CA LEU A 3 9.44 -5.28 18.93
C LEU A 3 8.91 -3.87 18.72
N ILE A 4 9.68 -3.06 18.03
CA ILE A 4 9.22 -1.77 17.54
C ILE A 4 9.14 -1.82 16.02
N PHE A 5 7.95 -1.51 15.50
CA PHE A 5 7.75 -1.24 14.08
C PHE A 5 7.73 0.25 13.82
N THR A 6 8.37 0.70 12.76
CA THR A 6 8.34 2.10 12.36
C THR A 6 8.04 2.24 10.88
N CYS A 7 7.01 3.01 10.60
CA CYS A 7 6.49 3.24 9.26
C CYS A 7 5.86 4.63 9.20
N GLY A 8 5.58 5.13 8.01
CA GLY A 8 4.82 6.37 7.96
C GLY A 8 4.50 6.94 6.60
N GLY A 9 3.52 7.83 6.63
CA GLY A 9 3.08 8.66 5.52
C GLY A 9 2.00 8.03 4.66
N THR A 10 2.11 6.77 4.27
CA THR A 10 1.16 6.12 3.36
C THR A 10 0.86 4.68 3.77
N ALA A 11 -0.31 4.17 3.37
CA ALA A 11 -0.70 2.77 3.58
C ALA A 11 0.33 1.78 3.02
N GLY A 12 1.04 2.15 1.95
CA GLY A 12 2.09 1.34 1.33
C GLY A 12 3.28 1.02 2.24
N HIS A 13 3.53 1.82 3.28
CA HIS A 13 4.54 1.54 4.30
C HIS A 13 3.93 0.96 5.58
N ILE A 14 2.67 1.30 5.87
CA ILE A 14 1.99 0.89 7.10
C ILE A 14 1.50 -0.56 7.01
N ASN A 15 0.83 -0.92 5.91
CA ASN A 15 0.27 -2.27 5.72
C ASN A 15 1.30 -3.40 5.81
N PRO A 16 2.49 -3.29 5.20
CA PRO A 16 3.56 -4.28 5.37
C PRO A 16 4.01 -4.45 6.83
N ALA A 17 4.13 -3.33 7.56
CA ALA A 17 4.46 -3.37 8.98
C ALA A 17 3.39 -4.10 9.80
N ILE A 18 2.11 -3.81 9.54
CA ILE A 18 0.98 -4.49 10.20
C ILE A 18 0.95 -5.98 9.85
N ALA A 19 1.19 -6.34 8.58
CA ALA A 19 1.22 -7.74 8.15
C ALA A 19 2.27 -8.55 8.92
N VAL A 20 3.50 -8.02 9.05
CA VAL A 20 4.56 -8.67 9.83
C VAL A 20 4.24 -8.68 11.31
N ALA A 21 3.71 -7.58 11.86
CA ALA A 21 3.34 -7.51 13.28
C ALA A 21 2.26 -8.52 13.65
N ASN A 22 1.23 -8.70 12.79
CA ASN A 22 0.20 -9.73 12.98
C ASN A 22 0.80 -11.13 13.01
N MET A 23 1.67 -11.45 12.05
CA MET A 23 2.36 -12.73 11.98
C MET A 23 3.24 -12.97 13.23
N MET A 24 3.97 -11.94 13.69
CA MET A 24 4.75 -12.03 14.93
C MET A 24 3.87 -12.29 16.15
N LYS A 25 2.69 -11.68 16.24
CA LYS A 25 1.71 -11.94 17.31
C LYS A 25 1.11 -13.34 17.25
N GLU A 26 0.85 -13.87 16.06
CA GLU A 26 0.39 -15.26 15.91
C GLU A 26 1.44 -16.27 16.35
N ARG A 27 2.72 -16.07 15.99
CA ARG A 27 3.83 -16.94 16.36
C ARG A 27 4.25 -16.82 17.84
N PHE A 28 4.17 -15.60 18.36
CA PHE A 28 4.61 -15.24 19.71
C PHE A 28 3.53 -14.41 20.40
N PRO A 29 2.47 -15.03 20.97
CA PRO A 29 1.34 -14.31 21.59
C PRO A 29 1.77 -13.31 22.68
N ASP A 30 2.84 -13.62 23.45
CA ASP A 30 3.38 -12.75 24.49
C ASP A 30 4.32 -11.65 23.97
N CYS A 31 4.54 -11.56 22.65
CA CYS A 31 5.35 -10.52 22.05
C CYS A 31 4.71 -9.15 22.27
N ARG A 32 5.46 -8.20 22.81
CA ARG A 32 5.03 -6.81 22.92
C ARG A 32 5.42 -6.06 21.65
N ILE A 33 4.44 -5.41 21.06
CA ILE A 33 4.64 -4.65 19.81
C ILE A 33 4.22 -3.20 20.03
N LEU A 34 5.10 -2.27 19.65
CA LEU A 34 4.87 -0.84 19.65
C LEU A 34 5.18 -0.28 18.26
N PHE A 35 4.29 0.57 17.75
CA PHE A 35 4.54 1.32 16.52
C PHE A 35 5.06 2.73 16.81
N ILE A 36 5.95 3.20 15.94
CA ILE A 36 6.39 4.60 15.90
C ILE A 36 6.10 5.15 14.50
N GLY A 37 5.36 6.25 14.45
CA GLY A 37 4.97 6.94 13.23
C GLY A 37 5.10 8.46 13.36
N ALA A 38 4.59 9.19 12.38
CA ALA A 38 4.51 10.65 12.39
C ALA A 38 3.09 11.14 12.66
N SER A 39 2.98 12.29 13.31
CA SER A 39 1.67 12.92 13.59
C SER A 39 1.02 13.47 12.32
N GLY A 40 -0.32 13.38 12.28
CA GLY A 40 -1.14 13.93 11.20
C GLY A 40 -1.20 13.08 9.93
N HIS A 41 -0.82 11.81 10.01
CA HIS A 41 -0.79 10.88 8.88
C HIS A 41 -1.64 9.63 9.10
N MET A 42 -1.68 8.76 8.09
CA MET A 42 -2.56 7.57 8.07
C MET A 42 -2.27 6.57 9.19
N GLU A 43 -1.04 6.52 9.69
CA GLU A 43 -0.67 5.65 10.80
C GLU A 43 -1.48 5.90 12.06
N GLU A 44 -1.91 7.14 12.32
CA GLU A 44 -2.77 7.47 13.48
C GLU A 44 -4.14 6.77 13.44
N LYS A 45 -4.57 6.37 12.24
CA LYS A 45 -5.84 5.64 12.05
C LYS A 45 -5.61 4.14 11.87
N LEU A 46 -4.71 3.75 10.97
CA LEU A 46 -4.55 2.34 10.57
C LEU A 46 -3.91 1.48 11.65
N VAL A 47 -2.93 2.00 12.40
CA VAL A 47 -2.23 1.22 13.42
C VAL A 47 -3.13 0.89 14.61
N PRO A 48 -3.88 1.87 15.22
CA PRO A 48 -4.83 1.55 16.28
C PRO A 48 -5.98 0.66 15.80
N GLN A 49 -6.46 0.81 14.56
CA GLN A 49 -7.48 -0.08 13.98
C GLN A 49 -6.99 -1.54 13.87
N ALA A 50 -5.68 -1.73 13.67
CA ALA A 50 -5.06 -3.06 13.68
C ALA A 50 -4.80 -3.61 15.10
N GLY A 51 -5.15 -2.86 16.16
CA GLY A 51 -5.02 -3.29 17.56
C GLY A 51 -3.66 -3.01 18.18
N TYR A 52 -2.82 -2.15 17.59
CA TYR A 52 -1.49 -1.84 18.10
C TYR A 52 -1.38 -0.46 18.75
N GLU A 53 -0.53 -0.38 19.79
CA GLU A 53 -0.13 0.90 20.36
C GLU A 53 0.73 1.69 19.37
N LEU A 54 0.45 2.99 19.21
CA LEU A 54 1.19 3.90 18.35
C LEU A 54 1.71 5.09 19.15
N LYS A 55 2.99 5.41 18.97
CA LYS A 55 3.58 6.68 19.42
C LYS A 55 3.93 7.54 18.21
N CYS A 56 3.27 8.68 18.08
CA CYS A 56 3.52 9.64 17.01
C CYS A 56 4.58 10.64 17.40
N LEU A 57 5.48 10.90 16.47
CA LEU A 57 6.52 11.92 16.60
C LEU A 57 6.24 13.07 15.64
N PRO A 58 6.58 14.32 16.01
CA PRO A 58 6.53 15.43 15.06
C PRO A 58 7.44 15.13 13.87
N GLY A 59 6.89 15.13 12.67
CA GLY A 59 7.61 14.89 11.43
C GLY A 59 7.60 16.10 10.51
N SER A 60 8.66 16.30 9.76
CA SER A 60 8.73 17.27 8.67
C SER A 60 9.47 16.68 7.49
N GLY A 61 8.85 16.72 6.32
CA GLY A 61 9.48 16.27 5.06
C GLY A 61 10.52 17.28 4.57
N LEU A 62 11.54 16.77 3.86
CA LEU A 62 12.53 17.59 3.17
C LEU A 62 11.92 18.23 1.93
N SER A 63 12.16 19.53 1.73
CA SER A 63 11.81 20.24 0.50
C SER A 63 12.85 20.01 -0.58
N ARG A 64 12.40 19.78 -1.81
CA ARG A 64 13.25 19.67 -3.00
C ARG A 64 13.53 20.99 -3.71
N GLY A 65 12.94 22.09 -3.22
CA GLY A 65 13.17 23.41 -3.76
C GLY A 65 14.62 23.88 -3.57
N LYS A 66 15.10 24.78 -4.45
CA LYS A 66 16.44 25.37 -4.42
C LYS A 66 16.44 26.82 -3.92
N ASN A 67 15.33 27.31 -3.34
CA ASN A 67 15.18 28.68 -2.85
C ASN A 67 15.45 28.78 -1.34
N LEU A 68 15.55 30.02 -0.83
CA LEU A 68 15.77 30.30 0.60
C LEU A 68 14.69 29.71 1.52
N ALA A 69 13.44 29.64 1.04
CA ALA A 69 12.35 29.02 1.79
C ALA A 69 12.57 27.52 1.95
N ALA A 70 12.98 26.84 0.88
CA ALA A 70 13.34 25.41 0.90
C ALA A 70 14.55 25.13 1.82
N LEU A 71 15.55 26.04 1.85
CA LEU A 71 16.69 25.91 2.75
C LEU A 71 16.25 26.02 4.22
N LYS A 72 15.41 27.03 4.57
CA LYS A 72 14.85 27.15 5.92
C LYS A 72 14.02 25.94 6.32
N GLN A 73 13.20 25.42 5.39
CA GLN A 73 12.40 24.20 5.62
C GLN A 73 13.31 22.99 5.85
N ASN A 74 14.40 22.84 5.10
CA ASN A 74 15.34 21.74 5.27
C ASN A 74 16.12 21.81 6.60
N ILE A 75 16.50 23.00 7.04
CA ILE A 75 17.10 23.20 8.39
C ILE A 75 16.09 22.80 9.47
N HIS A 76 14.83 23.23 9.34
CA HIS A 76 13.77 22.82 10.26
C HIS A 76 13.57 21.30 10.26
N ALA A 77 13.52 20.66 9.09
CA ALA A 77 13.38 19.20 8.97
C ALA A 77 14.55 18.46 9.65
N VAL A 78 15.78 18.91 9.50
CA VAL A 78 16.95 18.31 10.19
C VAL A 78 16.80 18.43 11.72
N ARG A 79 16.38 19.60 12.24
CA ARG A 79 16.11 19.76 13.68
C ARG A 79 14.99 18.85 14.16
N CYS A 80 13.91 18.70 13.40
CA CYS A 80 12.84 17.75 13.70
C CYS A 80 13.36 16.31 13.77
N VAL A 81 14.22 15.88 12.83
CA VAL A 81 14.84 14.56 12.85
C VAL A 81 15.68 14.35 14.10
N LEU A 82 16.53 15.31 14.47
CA LEU A 82 17.37 15.23 15.69
C LEU A 82 16.52 15.12 16.96
N ASN A 83 15.44 15.88 17.06
CA ASN A 83 14.51 15.82 18.19
C ASN A 83 13.75 14.49 18.21
N ALA A 84 13.32 13.99 17.06
CA ALA A 84 12.67 12.69 16.92
C ALA A 84 13.61 11.53 17.34
N VAL A 85 14.90 11.59 16.96
CA VAL A 85 15.92 10.61 17.41
C VAL A 85 16.04 10.63 18.94
N LYS A 86 16.07 11.82 19.58
CA LYS A 86 16.12 11.91 21.05
C LYS A 86 14.87 11.32 21.71
N ALA A 87 13.69 11.61 21.13
CA ALA A 87 12.43 11.07 21.64
C ALA A 87 12.39 9.53 21.50
N CYS A 88 12.81 8.98 20.34
CA CYS A 88 12.93 7.54 20.14
C CYS A 88 13.84 6.89 21.18
N LYS A 89 15.01 7.49 21.47
CA LYS A 89 15.94 6.94 22.49
C LYS A 89 15.30 6.88 23.88
N ARG A 90 14.42 7.83 24.24
CA ARG A 90 13.68 7.78 25.50
C ARG A 90 12.66 6.64 25.47
N ILE A 91 11.87 6.53 24.40
CA ILE A 91 10.92 5.42 24.23
C ILE A 91 11.63 4.07 24.31
N PHE A 92 12.80 3.92 23.67
CA PHE A 92 13.54 2.65 23.66
C PHE A 92 14.09 2.27 25.04
N ARG A 93 14.51 3.26 25.86
CA ARG A 93 14.92 2.96 27.26
C ARG A 93 13.76 2.47 28.12
N GLU A 94 12.54 2.96 27.87
CA GLU A 94 11.34 2.54 28.59
C GLU A 94 10.80 1.21 28.09
N PHE A 95 10.75 1.03 26.76
CA PHE A 95 10.16 -0.14 26.11
C PHE A 95 11.11 -1.35 26.05
N GLN A 96 12.44 -1.12 26.03
CA GLN A 96 13.50 -2.14 25.92
C GLN A 96 13.29 -3.05 24.70
N PRO A 97 13.33 -2.53 23.45
CA PRO A 97 13.11 -3.35 22.27
C PRO A 97 14.29 -4.30 21.99
N ASP A 98 13.97 -5.55 21.64
CA ASP A 98 14.91 -6.55 21.16
C ASP A 98 15.30 -6.29 19.69
N ALA A 99 14.40 -5.73 18.90
CA ALA A 99 14.68 -5.30 17.53
C ALA A 99 13.76 -4.14 17.09
N VAL A 100 14.23 -3.37 16.12
CA VAL A 100 13.46 -2.28 15.46
C VAL A 100 13.36 -2.53 13.97
N ILE A 101 12.13 -2.61 13.45
CA ILE A 101 11.81 -2.93 12.07
C ILE A 101 11.24 -1.69 11.38
N GLY A 102 11.89 -1.22 10.33
CA GLY A 102 11.41 -0.09 9.52
C GLY A 102 10.92 -0.54 8.16
N THR A 103 9.70 -0.16 7.79
CA THR A 103 9.10 -0.51 6.48
C THR A 103 9.03 0.66 5.51
N GLY A 104 9.73 1.75 5.83
CA GLY A 104 9.82 2.91 4.95
C GLY A 104 9.02 4.13 5.42
N GLY A 105 9.08 5.17 4.59
CA GLY A 105 8.58 6.49 4.95
C GLY A 105 9.58 7.31 5.78
N TYR A 106 9.40 8.63 5.78
CA TYR A 106 10.33 9.54 6.48
C TYR A 106 10.30 9.37 8.02
N ALA A 107 9.20 8.88 8.58
CA ALA A 107 9.05 8.61 10.00
C ALA A 107 9.94 7.45 10.49
N SER A 108 10.29 6.51 9.63
CA SER A 108 11.12 5.36 9.98
C SER A 108 12.58 5.74 10.27
N PHE A 109 13.11 6.75 9.59
CA PHE A 109 14.52 7.10 9.67
C PHE A 109 14.98 7.49 11.09
N PRO A 110 14.28 8.39 11.84
CA PRO A 110 14.68 8.75 13.20
C PRO A 110 14.70 7.56 14.17
N ALA A 111 13.72 6.67 14.08
CA ALA A 111 13.63 5.49 14.93
C ALA A 111 14.78 4.51 14.65
N LEU A 112 15.04 4.20 13.37
CA LEU A 112 16.17 3.35 12.96
C LEU A 112 17.52 3.95 13.39
N GLN A 113 17.73 5.25 13.20
CA GLN A 113 18.95 5.95 13.65
C GLN A 113 19.12 5.89 15.17
N ALA A 114 18.04 6.05 15.93
CA ALA A 114 18.07 5.93 17.38
C ALA A 114 18.48 4.50 17.78
N ALA A 115 17.86 3.47 17.23
CA ALA A 115 18.16 2.05 17.49
C ALA A 115 19.63 1.72 17.16
N GLN A 116 20.08 2.05 15.96
CA GLN A 116 21.46 1.85 15.51
C GLN A 116 22.49 2.54 16.43
N SER A 117 22.18 3.75 16.92
CA SER A 117 23.07 4.47 17.86
C SER A 117 23.09 3.92 19.28
N MET A 118 22.13 3.06 19.62
CA MET A 118 22.01 2.38 20.91
C MET A 118 22.44 0.90 20.84
N GLY A 119 22.88 0.41 19.67
CA GLY A 119 23.27 -0.97 19.46
C GLY A 119 22.09 -1.95 19.44
N ILE A 120 20.86 -1.45 19.24
CA ILE A 120 19.67 -2.30 19.12
C ILE A 120 19.61 -2.84 17.69
N PRO A 121 19.39 -4.15 17.48
CA PRO A 121 19.28 -4.77 16.17
C PRO A 121 18.23 -4.09 15.30
N THR A 122 18.56 -3.86 14.02
CA THR A 122 17.68 -3.17 13.09
C THR A 122 17.47 -3.97 11.81
N CYS A 123 16.22 -3.99 11.35
CA CYS A 123 15.80 -4.53 10.07
C CYS A 123 15.09 -3.45 9.26
N VAL A 124 15.42 -3.34 7.98
CA VAL A 124 14.79 -2.37 7.05
C VAL A 124 14.16 -3.12 5.91
N HIS A 125 12.87 -2.87 5.65
CA HIS A 125 12.17 -3.40 4.47
C HIS A 125 11.93 -2.29 3.45
N GLU A 126 12.24 -2.57 2.18
CA GLU A 126 11.95 -1.68 1.04
C GLU A 126 10.94 -2.32 0.11
N SER A 127 9.85 -1.63 -0.08
CA SER A 127 8.70 -2.06 -0.89
C SER A 127 8.87 -1.80 -2.39
N ASN A 128 9.78 -0.92 -2.78
CA ASN A 128 9.92 -0.47 -4.17
C ASN A 128 11.21 -1.02 -4.81
N ALA A 129 11.17 -1.27 -6.12
CA ALA A 129 12.36 -1.65 -6.89
C ALA A 129 13.45 -0.55 -6.88
N LEU A 130 13.04 0.73 -6.77
CA LEU A 130 13.96 1.85 -6.55
C LEU A 130 13.86 2.33 -5.10
N PRO A 131 14.86 2.04 -4.24
CA PRO A 131 14.79 2.36 -2.83
C PRO A 131 14.74 3.88 -2.58
N GLY A 132 13.92 4.24 -1.58
CA GLY A 132 13.82 5.61 -1.09
C GLY A 132 15.12 6.07 -0.42
N LEU A 133 15.35 7.40 -0.38
CA LEU A 133 16.55 7.98 0.24
C LEU A 133 16.68 7.60 1.72
N THR A 134 15.60 7.66 2.46
CA THR A 134 15.55 7.32 3.89
C THR A 134 15.91 5.85 4.13
N THR A 135 15.39 4.95 3.31
CA THR A 135 15.70 3.51 3.34
C THR A 135 17.19 3.27 3.06
N LYS A 136 17.73 3.89 1.99
CA LYS A 136 19.17 3.78 1.66
C LYS A 136 20.08 4.24 2.80
N LEU A 137 19.74 5.36 3.44
CA LEU A 137 20.52 5.89 4.55
C LEU A 137 20.48 4.97 5.78
N ALA A 138 19.30 4.46 6.13
CA ALA A 138 19.13 3.53 7.24
C ALA A 138 19.81 2.18 6.97
N ALA A 139 19.74 1.67 5.74
CA ALA A 139 20.32 0.40 5.31
C ALA A 139 21.85 0.32 5.49
N ASN A 140 22.57 1.46 5.43
CA ASN A 140 24.04 1.47 5.61
C ASN A 140 24.48 0.89 6.96
N LYS A 141 23.66 0.96 8.00
CA LYS A 141 23.98 0.47 9.36
C LYS A 141 22.99 -0.59 9.85
N ALA A 142 22.01 -0.96 9.04
CA ALA A 142 21.05 -2.01 9.41
C ALA A 142 21.74 -3.38 9.45
N ASP A 143 21.30 -4.24 10.37
CA ASP A 143 21.76 -5.62 10.46
C ASP A 143 21.23 -6.46 9.31
N LYS A 144 19.98 -6.18 8.87
CA LYS A 144 19.32 -6.80 7.73
C LYS A 144 18.60 -5.76 6.88
N VAL A 145 18.68 -5.93 5.56
CA VAL A 145 17.96 -5.15 4.57
C VAL A 145 17.12 -6.13 3.76
N LEU A 146 15.82 -5.99 3.86
CA LEU A 146 14.86 -6.86 3.21
C LEU A 146 14.24 -6.10 2.03
N VAL A 147 14.15 -6.72 0.89
CA VAL A 147 13.67 -6.06 -0.32
C VAL A 147 12.55 -6.86 -0.96
N ALA A 148 11.57 -6.14 -1.52
CA ALA A 148 10.49 -6.77 -2.25
C ALA A 148 10.95 -7.29 -3.63
N PHE A 149 11.92 -6.61 -4.25
CA PHE A 149 12.35 -6.86 -5.62
C PHE A 149 13.86 -7.04 -5.70
N GLU A 150 14.31 -8.01 -6.52
CA GLU A 150 15.72 -8.30 -6.76
C GLU A 150 16.46 -7.12 -7.40
N GLU A 151 15.78 -6.36 -8.24
CA GLU A 151 16.29 -5.16 -8.92
C GLU A 151 16.71 -4.06 -7.96
N SER A 152 16.26 -4.11 -6.69
CA SER A 152 16.69 -3.12 -5.69
C SER A 152 18.03 -3.44 -5.05
N VAL A 153 18.52 -4.67 -5.11
CA VAL A 153 19.76 -5.13 -4.47
C VAL A 153 21.00 -4.28 -4.87
N PRO A 154 21.22 -3.94 -6.15
CA PRO A 154 22.40 -3.17 -6.57
C PRO A 154 22.48 -1.75 -6.00
N TYR A 155 21.41 -1.24 -5.42
CA TYR A 155 21.36 0.12 -4.86
C TYR A 155 21.93 0.22 -3.44
N TYR A 156 22.24 -0.92 -2.79
CA TYR A 156 22.75 -0.95 -1.42
C TYR A 156 24.27 -1.16 -1.39
N LYS A 157 24.93 -0.52 -0.41
CA LYS A 157 26.39 -0.60 -0.24
C LYS A 157 26.87 -1.95 0.31
N HIS A 158 25.98 -2.66 0.99
CA HIS A 158 26.23 -3.92 1.68
C HIS A 158 25.28 -5.00 1.16
N PRO A 159 25.48 -5.50 -0.09
CA PRO A 159 24.59 -6.48 -0.69
C PRO A 159 24.55 -7.80 0.09
N GLU A 160 25.59 -8.13 0.85
CA GLU A 160 25.65 -9.29 1.74
C GLU A 160 24.64 -9.26 2.90
N ARG A 161 24.05 -8.09 3.19
CA ARG A 161 22.98 -7.90 4.19
C ARG A 161 21.59 -7.84 3.58
N VAL A 162 21.52 -7.89 2.25
CA VAL A 162 20.25 -7.76 1.51
C VAL A 162 19.66 -9.14 1.26
N GLU A 163 18.39 -9.31 1.64
CA GLU A 163 17.62 -10.52 1.35
C GLU A 163 16.35 -10.16 0.56
N VAL A 164 16.11 -10.88 -0.53
CA VAL A 164 14.90 -10.73 -1.34
C VAL A 164 13.80 -11.56 -0.70
N VAL A 165 12.91 -10.92 0.01
CA VAL A 165 11.83 -11.57 0.78
C VAL A 165 10.45 -11.42 0.12
N GLY A 166 10.29 -10.46 -0.78
CA GLY A 166 8.98 -10.08 -1.31
C GLY A 166 8.32 -8.99 -0.48
N MET A 167 7.06 -8.72 -0.79
CA MET A 167 6.24 -7.72 -0.11
C MET A 167 5.29 -8.41 0.87
N PRO A 168 5.33 -8.11 2.16
CA PRO A 168 4.38 -8.69 3.10
C PRO A 168 2.95 -8.25 2.77
N VAL A 169 2.08 -9.21 2.65
CA VAL A 169 0.65 -9.01 2.42
C VAL A 169 -0.11 -9.56 3.62
N ARG A 170 -1.15 -8.87 4.05
CA ARG A 170 -2.00 -9.35 5.15
C ARG A 170 -2.73 -10.63 4.75
N ARG A 171 -2.86 -11.57 5.69
CA ARG A 171 -3.42 -12.92 5.45
C ARG A 171 -4.84 -12.87 4.87
N GLU A 172 -5.62 -11.86 5.21
CA GLU A 172 -6.98 -11.68 4.70
C GLU A 172 -7.02 -11.59 3.17
N PHE A 173 -5.98 -11.05 2.52
CA PHE A 173 -5.88 -11.00 1.05
C PHE A 173 -5.55 -12.37 0.42
N ILE A 174 -5.01 -13.30 1.22
CA ILE A 174 -4.59 -14.62 0.73
C ILE A 174 -5.69 -15.66 0.92
N PHE A 175 -6.41 -15.60 2.04
CA PHE A 175 -7.29 -16.67 2.50
C PHE A 175 -8.78 -16.34 2.49
N THR A 176 -9.19 -15.13 2.07
CA THR A 176 -10.61 -14.81 1.97
C THR A 176 -11.24 -15.51 0.75
N ASP A 177 -12.27 -16.30 1.01
CA ASP A 177 -13.03 -17.00 -0.03
C ASP A 177 -13.96 -16.05 -0.79
N LYS A 178 -13.98 -16.15 -2.12
CA LYS A 178 -14.74 -15.26 -3.00
C LYS A 178 -16.25 -15.35 -2.76
N GLU A 179 -16.81 -16.54 -2.60
CA GLU A 179 -18.25 -16.71 -2.42
C GLU A 179 -18.69 -16.14 -1.08
N GLN A 180 -17.91 -16.40 -0.02
CA GLN A 180 -18.18 -15.82 1.31
C GLN A 180 -18.07 -14.29 1.29
N ALA A 181 -17.06 -13.75 0.58
CA ALA A 181 -16.90 -12.31 0.41
C ALA A 181 -18.09 -11.67 -0.32
N ARG A 182 -18.55 -12.28 -1.41
CA ARG A 182 -19.73 -11.84 -2.16
C ARG A 182 -21.00 -11.87 -1.32
N LYS A 183 -21.21 -12.95 -0.55
CA LYS A 183 -22.35 -13.09 0.37
C LYS A 183 -22.35 -12.01 1.45
N LYS A 184 -21.18 -11.75 2.04
CA LYS A 184 -21.01 -10.72 3.07
C LYS A 184 -21.32 -9.31 2.55
N LEU A 185 -21.03 -9.04 1.28
CA LEU A 185 -21.32 -7.76 0.61
C LEU A 185 -22.76 -7.70 0.04
N GLY A 186 -23.55 -8.75 0.15
CA GLY A 186 -24.93 -8.78 -0.39
C GLY A 186 -24.99 -8.67 -1.92
N LEU A 187 -23.98 -9.18 -2.64
CA LEU A 187 -23.90 -9.07 -4.08
C LEU A 187 -24.79 -10.11 -4.78
N ASP A 188 -25.41 -9.68 -5.87
CA ASP A 188 -26.12 -10.55 -6.80
C ASP A 188 -25.16 -11.35 -7.71
N SER A 189 -25.68 -12.01 -8.75
CA SER A 189 -24.88 -12.85 -9.66
C SER A 189 -24.07 -12.06 -10.70
N ARG A 190 -24.29 -10.75 -10.82
CA ARG A 190 -23.52 -9.90 -11.75
C ARG A 190 -22.04 -9.82 -11.31
N PRO A 191 -21.12 -9.64 -12.27
CA PRO A 191 -19.72 -9.36 -11.94
C PRO A 191 -19.57 -8.14 -11.01
N LEU A 192 -18.52 -8.13 -10.19
CA LEU A 192 -18.13 -6.99 -9.37
C LEU A 192 -16.89 -6.32 -9.93
N VAL A 193 -17.00 -5.04 -10.26
CA VAL A 193 -15.89 -4.13 -10.55
C VAL A 193 -15.57 -3.32 -9.30
N VAL A 194 -14.30 -3.17 -9.00
CA VAL A 194 -13.85 -2.32 -7.88
C VAL A 194 -12.87 -1.30 -8.41
N SER A 195 -13.08 -0.02 -8.10
CA SER A 195 -12.13 1.03 -8.47
C SER A 195 -11.69 1.86 -7.26
N ALA A 196 -10.36 2.04 -7.12
CA ALA A 196 -9.77 2.79 -6.02
C ALA A 196 -8.41 3.39 -6.42
N PHE A 197 -8.25 4.70 -6.22
CA PHE A 197 -7.07 5.44 -6.70
C PHE A 197 -6.25 6.04 -5.55
N GLY A 198 -6.17 5.30 -4.45
CA GLY A 198 -5.45 5.68 -3.23
C GLY A 198 -6.34 6.36 -2.19
N SER A 199 -5.83 6.46 -0.95
CA SER A 199 -6.57 6.96 0.22
C SER A 199 -7.03 8.42 0.12
N ASN A 200 -6.28 9.25 -0.61
CA ASN A 200 -6.64 10.63 -0.87
C ASN A 200 -7.57 10.78 -2.09
N GLY A 201 -7.66 9.73 -2.91
CA GLY A 201 -8.31 9.76 -4.21
C GLY A 201 -7.45 10.46 -5.28
N ALA A 202 -7.95 10.46 -6.51
CA ALA A 202 -7.34 11.15 -7.64
C ALA A 202 -8.44 11.86 -8.44
N LYS A 203 -8.43 13.19 -8.47
CA LYS A 203 -9.51 13.99 -9.07
C LYS A 203 -9.82 13.56 -10.50
N VAL A 204 -8.80 13.48 -11.37
CA VAL A 204 -8.95 13.06 -12.76
C VAL A 204 -9.59 11.68 -12.88
N MET A 205 -9.24 10.76 -11.99
CA MET A 205 -9.79 9.40 -12.02
C MET A 205 -11.23 9.37 -11.51
N ASN A 206 -11.57 10.13 -10.47
CA ASN A 206 -12.94 10.28 -10.01
C ASN A 206 -13.84 10.89 -11.12
N GLU A 207 -13.35 11.90 -11.83
CA GLU A 207 -14.05 12.49 -13.00
C GLU A 207 -14.24 11.45 -14.11
N THR A 208 -13.24 10.63 -14.40
CA THR A 208 -13.32 9.53 -15.37
C THR A 208 -14.34 8.48 -14.94
N VAL A 209 -14.35 8.08 -13.67
CA VAL A 209 -15.32 7.10 -13.15
C VAL A 209 -16.74 7.65 -13.13
N ALA A 210 -16.94 8.94 -12.85
CA ALA A 210 -18.28 9.54 -12.98
C ALA A 210 -18.83 9.42 -14.42
N GLY A 211 -17.99 9.66 -15.42
CA GLY A 211 -18.34 9.43 -16.83
C GLY A 211 -18.55 7.94 -17.17
N LEU A 212 -17.81 7.05 -16.52
CA LEU A 212 -17.97 5.60 -16.65
C LEU A 212 -19.34 5.15 -16.12
N PHE A 213 -19.79 5.65 -14.96
CA PHE A 213 -21.12 5.33 -14.41
C PHE A 213 -22.27 5.70 -15.36
N ARG A 214 -22.12 6.78 -16.14
CA ARG A 214 -23.09 7.11 -17.19
C ARG A 214 -23.15 6.02 -18.27
N LEU A 215 -22.01 5.51 -18.73
CA LEU A 215 -21.95 4.43 -19.72
C LEU A 215 -22.50 3.11 -19.17
N GLU A 216 -22.21 2.80 -17.91
CA GLU A 216 -22.79 1.65 -17.20
C GLU A 216 -24.33 1.73 -17.17
N LYS A 217 -24.88 2.92 -16.87
CA LYS A 217 -26.32 3.16 -16.90
C LYS A 217 -26.90 3.00 -18.32
N GLU A 218 -26.29 3.59 -19.32
CA GLU A 218 -26.70 3.48 -20.72
C GLU A 218 -26.74 2.00 -21.19
N ALA A 219 -25.87 1.16 -20.64
CA ALA A 219 -25.81 -0.28 -20.88
C ALA A 219 -26.70 -1.14 -19.94
N GLY A 220 -27.48 -0.52 -19.04
CA GLY A 220 -28.36 -1.23 -18.09
C GLY A 220 -27.61 -1.88 -16.94
N PHE A 221 -26.47 -1.36 -16.51
CA PHE A 221 -25.65 -1.83 -15.40
C PHE A 221 -25.27 -3.32 -15.49
N PRO A 222 -24.43 -3.70 -16.46
CA PRO A 222 -24.07 -5.10 -16.70
C PRO A 222 -23.24 -5.72 -15.56
N PHE A 223 -22.72 -4.92 -14.66
CA PHE A 223 -21.96 -5.32 -13.45
C PHE A 223 -22.25 -4.40 -12.27
N ARG A 224 -21.90 -4.84 -11.07
CA ARG A 224 -21.89 -4.03 -9.84
C ARG A 224 -20.58 -3.27 -9.77
N HIS A 225 -20.59 -2.03 -9.26
CA HIS A 225 -19.39 -1.23 -9.16
C HIS A 225 -19.23 -0.60 -7.77
N ILE A 226 -18.16 -0.96 -7.05
CA ILE A 226 -17.74 -0.31 -5.81
C ILE A 226 -16.62 0.67 -6.13
N HIS A 227 -16.80 1.96 -5.83
CA HIS A 227 -15.80 3.00 -6.07
C HIS A 227 -15.40 3.72 -4.79
N ALA A 228 -14.07 3.73 -4.49
CA ALA A 228 -13.52 4.56 -3.44
C ALA A 228 -13.05 5.91 -3.99
N THR A 229 -13.76 6.97 -3.63
CA THR A 229 -13.48 8.34 -4.09
C THR A 229 -12.19 8.93 -3.49
N GLY A 230 -11.77 8.39 -2.33
CA GLY A 230 -10.75 8.97 -1.47
C GLY A 230 -11.22 10.23 -0.75
N ARG A 231 -10.44 10.64 0.28
CA ARG A 231 -10.78 11.75 1.17
C ARG A 231 -11.13 13.04 0.44
N PHE A 232 -10.35 13.39 -0.61
CA PHE A 232 -10.58 14.65 -1.34
C PHE A 232 -11.68 14.56 -2.39
N GLY A 233 -12.16 13.37 -2.73
CA GLY A 233 -13.24 13.15 -3.68
C GLY A 233 -14.62 13.10 -3.04
N TRP A 234 -14.70 12.70 -1.77
CA TRP A 234 -15.95 12.36 -1.11
C TRP A 234 -17.00 13.49 -1.10
N GLU A 235 -16.58 14.74 -0.90
CA GLU A 235 -17.52 15.86 -0.79
C GLU A 235 -18.18 16.25 -2.13
N TRP A 236 -17.53 16.01 -3.26
CA TRP A 236 -18.01 16.50 -4.57
C TRP A 236 -18.38 15.40 -5.57
N MET A 237 -17.88 14.18 -5.39
CA MET A 237 -18.12 13.09 -6.33
C MET A 237 -19.59 12.71 -6.46
N PRO A 238 -20.42 12.63 -5.39
CA PRO A 238 -21.84 12.30 -5.53
C PRO A 238 -22.59 13.28 -6.42
N ASP A 239 -22.31 14.59 -6.30
CA ASP A 239 -22.96 15.62 -7.13
C ASP A 239 -22.48 15.55 -8.58
N LEU A 240 -21.21 15.25 -8.81
CA LEU A 240 -20.70 15.01 -10.16
C LEU A 240 -21.40 13.82 -10.81
N VAL A 241 -21.57 12.70 -10.10
CA VAL A 241 -22.27 11.50 -10.60
C VAL A 241 -23.74 11.83 -10.93
N ARG A 242 -24.43 12.59 -10.08
CA ARG A 242 -25.80 13.07 -10.37
C ARG A 242 -25.83 13.94 -11.62
N SER A 243 -24.84 14.80 -11.84
CA SER A 243 -24.74 15.62 -13.06
C SER A 243 -24.55 14.80 -14.35
N GLN A 244 -24.02 13.57 -14.23
CA GLN A 244 -23.93 12.58 -15.31
C GLN A 244 -25.25 11.78 -15.52
N GLY A 245 -26.30 12.14 -14.77
CA GLY A 245 -27.61 11.49 -14.88
C GLY A 245 -27.76 10.20 -14.08
N VAL A 246 -26.84 9.89 -13.16
CA VAL A 246 -26.89 8.72 -12.28
C VAL A 246 -27.07 9.19 -10.85
N ASP A 247 -28.04 8.64 -10.13
CA ASP A 247 -28.22 8.91 -8.71
C ASP A 247 -27.55 7.80 -7.89
N PRO A 248 -26.37 8.07 -7.26
CA PRO A 248 -25.64 7.04 -6.54
C PRO A 248 -26.34 6.56 -5.25
N ASP A 249 -27.31 7.33 -4.73
CA ASP A 249 -28.05 6.94 -3.52
C ASP A 249 -29.28 6.05 -3.84
N ALA A 250 -29.78 6.11 -5.08
CA ALA A 250 -30.92 5.33 -5.55
C ALA A 250 -30.51 4.11 -6.40
N GLU A 251 -29.30 4.10 -6.96
CA GLU A 251 -28.83 3.06 -7.87
C GLU A 251 -28.05 1.98 -7.13
N GLU A 252 -28.70 0.83 -6.89
CA GLU A 252 -28.10 -0.29 -6.18
C GLU A 252 -26.85 -0.90 -6.86
N SER A 253 -26.67 -0.65 -8.16
CA SER A 253 -25.52 -1.18 -8.92
C SER A 253 -24.22 -0.44 -8.62
N ILE A 254 -24.31 0.74 -8.01
CA ILE A 254 -23.17 1.60 -7.66
C ILE A 254 -23.09 1.74 -6.14
N ASP A 255 -21.89 1.54 -5.60
CA ASP A 255 -21.57 1.75 -4.18
C ASP A 255 -20.40 2.73 -4.09
N LEU A 256 -20.71 4.00 -3.78
CA LEU A 256 -19.70 5.04 -3.55
C LEU A 256 -19.25 5.02 -2.10
N ARG A 257 -17.94 4.96 -1.87
CA ARG A 257 -17.33 5.02 -0.54
C ARG A 257 -16.23 6.07 -0.50
N GLU A 258 -16.10 6.76 0.63
CA GLU A 258 -14.92 7.60 0.87
C GLU A 258 -13.65 6.73 0.88
N TYR A 259 -13.70 5.60 1.60
CA TYR A 259 -12.60 4.67 1.78
C TYR A 259 -13.13 3.24 1.99
N ILE A 260 -12.43 2.25 1.46
CA ILE A 260 -12.77 0.83 1.66
C ILE A 260 -11.93 0.28 2.81
N TYR A 261 -12.52 0.20 4.01
CA TYR A 261 -11.83 -0.30 5.22
C TYR A 261 -11.63 -1.82 5.20
N ASP A 262 -12.55 -2.55 4.61
CA ASP A 262 -12.53 -4.00 4.46
C ASP A 262 -12.01 -4.43 3.06
N MET A 263 -10.96 -3.76 2.59
CA MET A 263 -10.41 -3.92 1.23
C MET A 263 -10.14 -5.38 0.87
N ALA A 264 -9.66 -6.20 1.81
CA ALA A 264 -9.41 -7.62 1.55
C ALA A 264 -10.69 -8.37 1.15
N ASN A 265 -11.81 -8.12 1.85
CA ASN A 265 -13.10 -8.72 1.54
C ASN A 265 -13.64 -8.23 0.19
N VAL A 266 -13.57 -6.91 -0.06
CA VAL A 266 -14.04 -6.30 -1.31
C VAL A 266 -13.21 -6.80 -2.50
N MET A 267 -11.89 -6.85 -2.37
CA MET A 267 -11.01 -7.39 -3.41
C MET A 267 -11.27 -8.86 -3.68
N SER A 268 -11.41 -9.69 -2.64
CA SER A 268 -11.69 -11.13 -2.83
C SER A 268 -13.02 -11.37 -3.55
N ALA A 269 -14.02 -10.49 -3.37
CA ALA A 269 -15.30 -10.57 -4.07
C ALA A 269 -15.24 -10.10 -5.54
N ALA A 270 -14.22 -9.33 -5.91
CA ALA A 270 -14.12 -8.66 -7.20
C ALA A 270 -13.83 -9.63 -8.38
N ASP A 271 -14.34 -9.27 -9.55
CA ASP A 271 -14.00 -9.89 -10.82
C ASP A 271 -12.94 -9.09 -11.58
N VAL A 272 -12.98 -7.77 -11.47
CA VAL A 272 -11.98 -6.84 -12.01
C VAL A 272 -11.71 -5.73 -10.99
N ILE A 273 -10.44 -5.38 -10.80
CA ILE A 273 -10.04 -4.22 -10.02
C ILE A 273 -9.36 -3.16 -10.91
N ILE A 274 -9.67 -1.90 -10.67
CA ILE A 274 -9.09 -0.74 -11.35
C ILE A 274 -8.40 0.11 -10.28
N SER A 275 -7.09 0.28 -10.41
CA SER A 275 -6.35 0.99 -9.36
C SER A 275 -5.10 1.70 -9.84
N ARG A 276 -4.49 2.47 -8.95
CA ARG A 276 -3.10 2.91 -9.07
C ARG A 276 -2.15 1.72 -8.90
N ALA A 277 -0.95 1.83 -9.48
CA ALA A 277 0.07 0.78 -9.41
C ALA A 277 1.09 1.03 -8.28
N GLY A 278 0.61 1.27 -7.06
CA GLY A 278 1.45 1.27 -5.87
C GLY A 278 1.95 -0.14 -5.56
N ALA A 279 3.18 -0.28 -5.04
CA ALA A 279 3.79 -1.59 -4.76
C ALA A 279 2.90 -2.48 -3.87
N SER A 280 2.35 -1.95 -2.76
CA SER A 280 1.42 -2.71 -1.90
C SER A 280 0.19 -3.17 -2.66
N THR A 281 -0.45 -2.25 -3.41
CA THR A 281 -1.67 -2.57 -4.16
C THR A 281 -1.42 -3.65 -5.21
N CYS A 282 -0.31 -3.57 -5.96
CA CYS A 282 0.06 -4.61 -6.92
C CYS A 282 0.26 -5.98 -6.24
N ASN A 283 0.87 -6.02 -5.06
CA ASN A 283 1.05 -7.26 -4.31
C ASN A 283 -0.26 -7.77 -3.69
N GLU A 284 -1.14 -6.90 -3.19
CA GLU A 284 -2.47 -7.27 -2.71
C GLU A 284 -3.33 -7.85 -3.85
N ILE A 285 -3.32 -7.22 -5.03
CA ILE A 285 -3.97 -7.73 -6.26
C ILE A 285 -3.41 -9.10 -6.63
N GLY A 286 -2.10 -9.24 -6.62
CA GLY A 286 -1.42 -10.49 -6.94
C GLY A 286 -1.75 -11.60 -5.94
N ALA A 287 -1.80 -11.29 -4.64
CA ALA A 287 -2.15 -12.25 -3.60
C ALA A 287 -3.59 -12.77 -3.74
N CYS A 288 -4.55 -11.89 -4.05
CA CYS A 288 -5.93 -12.28 -4.37
C CYS A 288 -6.04 -12.94 -5.75
N GLY A 289 -5.11 -12.68 -6.66
CA GLY A 289 -5.17 -13.16 -8.04
C GLY A 289 -6.34 -12.55 -8.81
N ILE A 290 -6.54 -11.23 -8.75
CA ILE A 290 -7.68 -10.56 -9.36
C ILE A 290 -7.26 -9.90 -10.68
N PRO A 291 -7.96 -10.16 -11.79
CA PRO A 291 -7.75 -9.42 -13.04
C PRO A 291 -7.80 -7.92 -12.81
N CYS A 292 -6.83 -7.18 -13.35
CA CYS A 292 -6.70 -5.78 -13.01
C CYS A 292 -6.38 -4.86 -14.20
N ILE A 293 -6.89 -3.64 -14.09
CA ILE A 293 -6.55 -2.51 -14.97
C ILE A 293 -5.77 -1.51 -14.11
N LEU A 294 -4.51 -1.30 -14.43
CA LEU A 294 -3.62 -0.42 -13.69
C LEU A 294 -3.47 0.93 -14.41
N ILE A 295 -3.76 1.99 -13.66
CA ILE A 295 -3.66 3.37 -14.13
C ILE A 295 -2.64 4.09 -13.25
N PRO A 296 -1.33 4.04 -13.59
CA PRO A 296 -0.28 4.62 -12.78
C PRO A 296 -0.43 6.13 -12.65
N SER A 297 -0.17 6.66 -11.45
CA SER A 297 -0.14 8.10 -11.22
C SER A 297 1.11 8.72 -11.86
N PRO A 298 0.98 9.79 -12.66
CA PRO A 298 2.13 10.51 -13.19
C PRO A 298 2.83 11.38 -12.14
N ASN A 299 2.18 11.62 -11.00
CA ASN A 299 2.63 12.55 -9.97
C ASN A 299 3.41 11.88 -8.84
N VAL A 300 4.15 10.81 -9.14
CA VAL A 300 4.94 10.07 -8.15
C VAL A 300 6.45 10.16 -8.43
N THR A 301 7.24 10.05 -7.37
CA THR A 301 8.70 10.12 -7.45
C THR A 301 9.26 9.04 -8.38
N ASN A 302 10.15 9.42 -9.30
CA ASN A 302 10.85 8.52 -10.22
C ASN A 302 9.92 7.66 -11.10
N ASN A 303 8.66 8.08 -11.26
CA ASN A 303 7.65 7.35 -12.04
C ASN A 303 7.53 5.86 -11.66
N HIS A 304 7.66 5.56 -10.35
CA HIS A 304 7.72 4.19 -9.86
C HIS A 304 6.42 3.41 -10.12
N GLN A 305 5.25 4.08 -10.13
CA GLN A 305 4.00 3.39 -10.42
C GLN A 305 3.91 2.89 -11.86
N GLU A 306 4.36 3.68 -12.84
CA GLU A 306 4.38 3.22 -14.23
C GLU A 306 5.32 2.02 -14.41
N LYS A 307 6.46 2.02 -13.73
CA LYS A 307 7.38 0.87 -13.75
C LYS A 307 6.75 -0.39 -13.16
N ASN A 308 6.06 -0.26 -12.02
CA ASN A 308 5.32 -1.37 -11.43
C ASN A 308 4.21 -1.91 -12.37
N ALA A 309 3.44 -0.99 -12.98
CA ALA A 309 2.37 -1.37 -13.89
C ALA A 309 2.90 -2.04 -15.18
N ARG A 310 4.01 -1.52 -15.75
CA ARG A 310 4.65 -2.13 -16.92
C ARG A 310 5.17 -3.53 -16.62
N MET A 311 5.84 -3.71 -15.48
CA MET A 311 6.31 -5.03 -15.07
C MET A 311 5.18 -6.07 -15.07
N LEU A 312 4.00 -5.73 -14.54
CA LEU A 312 2.84 -6.63 -14.55
C LEU A 312 2.25 -6.79 -15.96
N ALA A 313 2.14 -5.70 -16.73
CA ALA A 313 1.57 -5.74 -18.07
C ALA A 313 2.45 -6.51 -19.07
N ASP A 314 3.77 -6.34 -19.01
CA ASP A 314 4.73 -7.06 -19.86
C ASP A 314 4.73 -8.57 -19.61
N HIS A 315 4.24 -9.02 -18.44
CA HIS A 315 4.03 -10.43 -18.10
C HIS A 315 2.55 -10.87 -18.27
N GLU A 316 1.73 -10.09 -18.96
CA GLU A 316 0.29 -10.38 -19.18
C GLU A 316 -0.51 -10.55 -17.86
N ALA A 317 -0.01 -9.95 -16.77
CA ALA A 317 -0.62 -9.99 -15.44
C ALA A 317 -1.53 -8.79 -15.15
N ALA A 318 -1.56 -7.77 -16.03
CA ALA A 318 -2.40 -6.59 -15.90
C ALA A 318 -2.67 -5.93 -17.25
N VAL A 319 -3.77 -5.18 -17.34
CA VAL A 319 -3.96 -4.18 -18.39
C VAL A 319 -3.36 -2.85 -17.90
N LEU A 320 -2.51 -2.23 -18.71
CA LEU A 320 -1.95 -0.90 -18.43
C LEU A 320 -2.65 0.17 -19.27
N ILE A 321 -3.22 1.17 -18.60
CA ILE A 321 -3.71 2.40 -19.25
C ILE A 321 -2.99 3.59 -18.61
N LEU A 322 -2.30 4.40 -19.39
CA LEU A 322 -1.71 5.64 -18.85
C LEU A 322 -2.83 6.65 -18.55
N GLU A 323 -2.70 7.40 -17.44
CA GLU A 323 -3.75 8.35 -17.00
C GLU A 323 -4.18 9.30 -18.12
N LYS A 324 -3.25 9.83 -18.91
CA LYS A 324 -3.53 10.73 -20.06
C LYS A 324 -4.38 10.08 -21.16
N ASP A 325 -4.37 8.77 -21.26
CA ASP A 325 -5.07 7.99 -22.29
C ASP A 325 -6.35 7.32 -21.72
N CYS A 326 -6.63 7.51 -20.41
CA CYS A 326 -7.76 6.90 -19.71
C CYS A 326 -9.01 7.76 -19.86
N THR A 327 -9.87 7.39 -20.79
CA THR A 327 -11.20 7.98 -20.97
C THR A 327 -12.29 7.07 -20.40
N PRO A 328 -13.48 7.58 -20.03
CA PRO A 328 -14.60 6.75 -19.61
C PRO A 328 -14.92 5.62 -20.60
N GLN A 329 -14.95 5.92 -21.91
CA GLN A 329 -15.23 4.93 -22.95
C GLN A 329 -14.15 3.84 -22.99
N LYS A 330 -12.87 4.22 -23.03
CA LYS A 330 -11.78 3.24 -23.05
C LYS A 330 -11.80 2.34 -21.82
N LEU A 331 -12.11 2.90 -20.67
CA LEU A 331 -12.19 2.13 -19.42
C LEU A 331 -13.36 1.17 -19.46
N TYR A 332 -14.53 1.60 -19.93
CA TYR A 332 -15.70 0.74 -20.13
C TYR A 332 -15.43 -0.41 -21.10
N ASP A 333 -14.78 -0.13 -22.24
CA ASP A 333 -14.46 -1.13 -23.25
C ASP A 333 -13.48 -2.19 -22.70
N GLU A 334 -12.44 -1.77 -21.97
CA GLU A 334 -11.48 -2.71 -21.35
C GLU A 334 -12.12 -3.55 -20.23
N ILE A 335 -12.99 -2.96 -19.41
CA ILE A 335 -13.74 -3.71 -18.38
C ILE A 335 -14.60 -4.79 -19.03
N THR A 336 -15.40 -4.41 -20.01
CA THR A 336 -16.34 -5.33 -20.67
C THR A 336 -15.60 -6.40 -21.46
N ALA A 337 -14.51 -6.05 -22.15
CA ALA A 337 -13.64 -7.01 -22.83
C ALA A 337 -13.03 -8.01 -21.84
N LEU A 338 -12.53 -7.53 -20.70
CA LEU A 338 -11.93 -8.38 -19.69
C LEU A 338 -12.98 -9.29 -19.00
N LEU A 339 -14.17 -8.76 -18.69
CA LEU A 339 -15.26 -9.54 -18.08
C LEU A 339 -15.82 -10.62 -19.01
N SER A 340 -15.76 -10.42 -20.33
CA SER A 340 -16.24 -11.39 -21.33
C SER A 340 -15.22 -12.46 -21.74
N ASP A 341 -13.92 -12.28 -21.39
CA ASP A 341 -12.83 -13.17 -21.77
C ASP A 341 -12.33 -14.00 -20.57
N GLY A 342 -13.04 -15.08 -20.28
CA GLY A 342 -12.68 -16.01 -19.20
C GLY A 342 -11.26 -16.58 -19.30
N PRO A 343 -10.80 -17.06 -20.45
CA PRO A 343 -9.42 -17.50 -20.66
C PRO A 343 -8.37 -16.44 -20.32
N ARG A 344 -8.57 -15.19 -20.75
CA ARG A 344 -7.68 -14.06 -20.44
C ARG A 344 -7.65 -13.76 -18.95
N GLN A 345 -8.81 -13.76 -18.28
CA GLN A 345 -8.89 -13.59 -16.84
C GLN A 345 -8.08 -14.67 -16.09
N GLU A 346 -8.24 -15.94 -16.48
CA GLU A 346 -7.56 -17.06 -15.81
C GLU A 346 -6.04 -17.01 -16.04
N GLN A 347 -5.60 -16.65 -17.23
CA GLN A 347 -4.19 -16.42 -17.53
C GLN A 347 -3.64 -15.30 -16.65
N MET A 348 -4.35 -14.16 -16.52
CA MET A 348 -3.94 -13.03 -15.69
C MET A 348 -3.87 -13.43 -14.21
N ARG A 349 -4.85 -14.18 -13.69
CA ARG A 349 -4.84 -14.71 -12.31
C ARG A 349 -3.61 -15.57 -12.03
N ARG A 350 -3.28 -16.46 -12.93
CA ARG A 350 -2.11 -17.33 -12.80
C ARG A 350 -0.82 -16.51 -12.78
N ARG A 351 -0.64 -15.59 -13.74
CA ARG A 351 0.55 -14.75 -13.82
C ARG A 351 0.72 -13.87 -12.57
N LEU A 352 -0.36 -13.28 -12.09
CA LEU A 352 -0.35 -12.49 -10.86
C LEU A 352 0.16 -13.29 -9.66
N ARG A 353 -0.35 -14.52 -9.47
CA ARG A 353 0.06 -15.41 -8.37
C ARG A 353 1.51 -15.86 -8.48
N GLU A 354 2.02 -16.09 -9.70
CA GLU A 354 3.42 -16.44 -9.96
C GLU A 354 4.40 -15.30 -9.59
N MET A 355 3.95 -14.05 -9.67
CA MET A 355 4.78 -12.87 -9.42
C MET A 355 4.81 -12.42 -7.96
N VAL A 356 3.95 -12.95 -7.11
CA VAL A 356 3.83 -12.56 -5.70
C VAL A 356 4.39 -13.65 -4.78
N ARG A 357 5.21 -13.25 -3.81
CA ARG A 357 5.69 -14.14 -2.75
C ARG A 357 4.73 -14.08 -1.56
N LEU A 358 3.90 -15.09 -1.43
CA LEU A 358 2.90 -15.17 -0.36
C LEU A 358 3.51 -15.45 1.01
N ASP A 359 4.73 -15.99 1.08
CA ASP A 359 5.50 -16.31 2.29
C ASP A 359 6.37 -15.15 2.82
N ALA A 360 6.22 -13.96 2.23
CA ALA A 360 7.07 -12.82 2.57
C ALA A 360 7.00 -12.44 4.07
N ALA A 361 5.81 -12.47 4.66
CA ALA A 361 5.63 -12.15 6.07
C ALA A 361 6.29 -13.19 6.98
N GLU A 362 6.15 -14.49 6.66
CA GLU A 362 6.79 -15.61 7.36
C GLU A 362 8.31 -15.47 7.34
N ARG A 363 8.89 -15.23 6.16
CA ARG A 363 10.35 -15.08 6.00
C ARG A 363 10.88 -13.88 6.79
N ILE A 364 10.16 -12.77 6.80
CA ILE A 364 10.54 -11.59 7.59
C ILE A 364 10.50 -11.93 9.08
N CYS A 365 9.48 -12.66 9.53
CA CYS A 365 9.39 -13.10 10.93
C CYS A 365 10.57 -13.99 11.34
N ASP A 366 10.98 -14.94 10.49
CA ASP A 366 12.15 -15.79 10.75
C ASP A 366 13.43 -14.96 10.93
N ILE A 367 13.62 -13.95 10.07
CA ILE A 367 14.77 -13.04 10.15
C ILE A 367 14.72 -12.18 11.43
N VAL A 368 13.55 -11.62 11.75
CA VAL A 368 13.36 -10.81 12.97
C VAL A 368 13.60 -11.65 14.22
N GLU A 369 13.08 -12.87 14.28
CA GLU A 369 13.32 -13.80 15.37
C GLU A 369 14.83 -14.09 15.55
N ALA A 370 15.53 -14.35 14.45
CA ALA A 370 16.98 -14.58 14.48
C ALA A 370 17.77 -13.35 14.95
N LEU A 371 17.31 -12.13 14.65
CA LEU A 371 17.89 -10.89 15.14
C LEU A 371 17.72 -10.71 16.66
N CYS A 372 16.55 -11.09 17.19
CA CYS A 372 16.24 -10.98 18.63
C CYS A 372 17.00 -12.00 19.50
N LYS A 373 17.55 -13.06 18.92
CA LYS A 373 18.32 -14.10 19.63
C LYS A 373 19.82 -13.80 19.74
N ARG A 374 20.27 -12.67 19.17
CA ARG A 374 21.67 -12.20 19.25
C ARG A 374 21.90 -11.40 20.53
#